data_5a118ad289f69a94e73f28d3268473e9
#
_entry.id   5a118ad289f69a94e73f28d3268473e9
#
_cell.length_a   1.000
_cell.length_b   1.000
_cell.length_c   1.000
_cell.angle_alpha   90.00
_cell.angle_beta   90.00
_cell.angle_gamma   90.00
#
_symmetry.space_group_name_H-M   'P 1'
#
loop_
_entity.id
_entity.type
_entity.pdbx_description
1 polymer ?
#
loop_
_entity_poly.entity_id
_entity_poly.type
_entity_poly.pdbx_seq_one_letter_code
_entity_poly.pdbx_strand_id
1 'polypeptide(L)'
;YLLANGGTAKTFKKADIAKYLLDKDGNPRTNVPAFDLNTTVGNQYQDVTKYIYESKAVRPSDQYTNGIYLQEQLTWHRLQLLLGARIEWFTDVVQDAKGAKSYTHQHAFTPRVGLVYGITPSTNVYATWIRGFEPQAVSVQSDPTSGGPFDPVQSELWELGAKGDYLDSRLTATLSVFSLRQRNTLYNAGITGEPNRMVPIGEELSRGVEVDVAGKILPF
;
A
#
# COMPACT_ATOMS: atom_id res chain seq x y z
N TYR A 1 -8.33 -26.11 6.06
CA TYR A 1 -9.31 -27.10 5.59
C TYR A 1 -10.35 -27.30 6.68
N LEU A 2 -11.57 -26.87 6.46
CA LEU A 2 -12.71 -27.29 7.26
C LEU A 2 -13.34 -28.49 6.53
N LEU A 3 -13.22 -29.65 7.12
CA LEU A 3 -14.04 -30.79 6.69
C LEU A 3 -15.35 -30.71 7.45
N ALA A 4 -16.44 -30.47 6.75
CA ALA A 4 -17.76 -30.74 7.27
C ALA A 4 -17.83 -32.23 7.57
N ASN A 5 -17.81 -32.67 8.83
CA ASN A 5 -17.98 -34.03 9.34
C ASN A 5 -16.80 -34.57 10.18
N GLY A 6 -15.98 -33.72 10.79
CA GLY A 6 -14.98 -34.18 11.78
C GLY A 6 -13.84 -35.05 11.24
N GLY A 7 -13.60 -35.02 9.94
CA GLY A 7 -12.50 -35.77 9.32
C GLY A 7 -11.16 -35.07 9.49
N THR A 8 -10.07 -35.82 9.45
CA THR A 8 -8.71 -35.29 9.41
C THR A 8 -8.45 -34.53 8.11
N ALA A 9 -7.71 -33.41 8.19
CA ALA A 9 -7.31 -32.62 7.04
C ALA A 9 -6.63 -33.52 6.00
N LYS A 10 -7.18 -33.59 4.79
CA LYS A 10 -6.60 -34.29 3.66
C LYS A 10 -6.23 -33.27 2.58
N THR A 11 -5.13 -33.51 1.90
CA THR A 11 -4.77 -32.75 0.71
C THR A 11 -5.63 -33.25 -0.45
N PHE A 12 -6.52 -32.43 -0.96
CA PHE A 12 -7.36 -32.76 -2.12
C PHE A 12 -6.69 -32.26 -3.40
N LYS A 13 -6.71 -33.09 -4.43
CA LYS A 13 -6.41 -32.64 -5.80
C LYS A 13 -7.55 -31.77 -6.31
N LYS A 14 -7.27 -30.82 -7.18
CA LYS A 14 -8.30 -29.92 -7.75
C LYS A 14 -9.51 -30.67 -8.35
N ALA A 15 -9.30 -31.85 -8.91
CA ALA A 15 -10.36 -32.71 -9.42
C ALA A 15 -11.26 -33.31 -8.33
N ASP A 16 -10.76 -33.42 -7.07
CA ASP A 16 -11.52 -33.99 -5.98
C ASP A 16 -12.39 -32.95 -5.27
N ILE A 17 -12.06 -31.65 -5.40
CA ILE A 17 -12.81 -30.55 -4.76
C ILE A 17 -14.23 -30.49 -5.31
N ALA A 18 -14.41 -30.62 -6.62
CA ALA A 18 -15.73 -30.63 -7.26
C ALA A 18 -16.62 -31.77 -6.74
N LYS A 19 -16.03 -32.88 -6.29
CA LYS A 19 -16.74 -34.06 -5.77
C LYS A 19 -17.33 -33.81 -4.38
N TYR A 20 -16.78 -32.85 -3.62
CA TYR A 20 -17.17 -32.57 -2.24
C TYR A 20 -18.00 -31.28 -2.08
N LEU A 21 -18.06 -30.46 -3.12
CA LEU A 21 -18.93 -29.27 -3.15
C LEU A 21 -20.29 -29.68 -3.67
N LEU A 22 -21.12 -30.18 -2.78
CA LEU A 22 -22.51 -30.59 -3.12
C LEU A 22 -23.50 -29.51 -2.66
N ASP A 23 -24.55 -29.29 -3.45
CA ASP A 23 -25.71 -28.54 -3.03
C ASP A 23 -26.61 -29.39 -2.13
N LYS A 24 -27.74 -28.81 -1.66
CA LYS A 24 -28.73 -29.51 -0.83
C LYS A 24 -29.33 -30.75 -1.52
N ASP A 25 -29.26 -30.81 -2.84
CA ASP A 25 -29.82 -31.86 -3.69
C ASP A 25 -28.75 -32.89 -4.09
N GLY A 26 -27.52 -32.74 -3.58
CA GLY A 26 -26.39 -33.65 -3.81
C GLY A 26 -25.63 -33.43 -5.11
N ASN A 27 -25.89 -32.31 -5.82
CA ASN A 27 -25.19 -32.00 -7.06
C ASN A 27 -23.86 -31.24 -6.77
N PRO A 28 -22.79 -31.50 -7.55
CA PRO A 28 -21.53 -30.76 -7.41
C PRO A 28 -21.73 -29.25 -7.61
N ARG A 29 -21.31 -28.45 -6.66
CA ARG A 29 -21.23 -27.00 -6.82
C ARG A 29 -19.83 -26.58 -7.20
N THR A 30 -19.72 -25.81 -8.25
CA THR A 30 -18.44 -25.25 -8.72
C THR A 30 -18.17 -23.85 -8.18
N ASN A 31 -19.20 -23.18 -7.64
CA ASN A 31 -19.11 -21.78 -7.18
C ASN A 31 -19.75 -21.61 -5.81
N VAL A 32 -19.25 -20.66 -5.03
CA VAL A 32 -19.95 -20.12 -3.86
C VAL A 32 -21.26 -19.49 -4.36
N PRO A 33 -22.41 -19.71 -3.69
CA PRO A 33 -23.68 -19.11 -4.09
C PRO A 33 -23.53 -17.59 -4.26
N ALA A 34 -24.15 -17.06 -5.32
CA ALA A 34 -24.14 -15.64 -5.57
C ALA A 34 -24.86 -14.90 -4.45
N PHE A 35 -24.28 -13.79 -4.01
CA PHE A 35 -24.90 -12.88 -3.07
C PHE A 35 -25.94 -12.03 -3.82
N ASP A 36 -27.20 -12.08 -3.40
CA ASP A 36 -28.26 -11.28 -3.99
C ASP A 36 -28.41 -9.94 -3.25
N LEU A 37 -28.03 -8.87 -3.91
CA LEU A 37 -28.10 -7.51 -3.37
C LEU A 37 -29.53 -6.99 -3.15
N ASN A 38 -30.53 -7.65 -3.74
CA ASN A 38 -31.94 -7.25 -3.64
C ASN A 38 -32.68 -7.92 -2.48
N THR A 39 -32.09 -8.87 -1.81
CA THR A 39 -32.68 -9.54 -0.64
C THR A 39 -32.29 -8.82 0.66
N THR A 40 -33.20 -8.85 1.65
CA THR A 40 -32.91 -8.33 2.99
C THR A 40 -31.77 -9.09 3.64
N VAL A 41 -30.89 -8.37 4.34
CA VAL A 41 -29.64 -8.88 4.92
C VAL A 41 -29.85 -10.17 5.76
N GLY A 42 -30.96 -10.31 6.47
CA GLY A 42 -31.25 -11.51 7.29
C GLY A 42 -31.44 -12.81 6.50
N ASN A 43 -31.76 -12.75 5.21
CA ASN A 43 -32.01 -13.93 4.37
C ASN A 43 -30.79 -14.36 3.55
N GLN A 44 -29.68 -13.65 3.69
CA GLN A 44 -28.46 -13.88 2.90
C GLN A 44 -27.40 -14.67 3.68
N TYR A 45 -27.64 -14.96 4.96
CA TYR A 45 -26.72 -15.77 5.73
C TYR A 45 -26.65 -17.17 5.13
N GLN A 46 -25.46 -17.53 4.70
CA GLN A 46 -25.17 -18.86 4.21
C GLN A 46 -24.23 -19.55 5.18
N ASP A 47 -24.58 -20.77 5.54
CA ASP A 47 -23.72 -21.60 6.37
C ASP A 47 -22.51 -22.05 5.54
N VAL A 48 -21.44 -21.26 5.66
CA VAL A 48 -20.17 -21.49 4.94
C VAL A 48 -19.44 -22.76 5.41
N THR A 49 -19.84 -23.34 6.55
CA THR A 49 -19.23 -24.58 7.06
C THR A 49 -19.55 -25.79 6.19
N LYS A 50 -20.57 -25.71 5.34
CA LYS A 50 -20.95 -26.75 4.38
C LYS A 50 -20.05 -26.81 3.14
N TYR A 51 -19.19 -25.80 2.94
CA TYR A 51 -18.29 -25.75 1.79
C TYR A 51 -16.89 -26.21 2.17
N ILE A 52 -16.25 -26.88 1.25
CA ILE A 52 -14.83 -27.20 1.37
C ILE A 52 -14.05 -26.07 0.72
N TYR A 53 -13.23 -25.41 1.53
CA TYR A 53 -12.34 -24.38 1.04
C TYR A 53 -10.92 -24.93 0.88
N GLU A 54 -10.29 -24.65 -0.25
CA GLU A 54 -8.87 -24.90 -0.41
C GLU A 54 -8.14 -23.87 0.46
N SER A 55 -7.50 -24.34 1.52
CA SER A 55 -6.62 -23.49 2.31
C SER A 55 -5.27 -23.39 1.59
N LYS A 56 -4.90 -22.21 1.18
CA LYS A 56 -3.51 -21.97 0.78
C LYS A 56 -2.62 -22.12 2.02
N ALA A 57 -1.52 -22.84 1.88
CA ALA A 57 -0.53 -22.93 2.95
C ALA A 57 -0.10 -21.52 3.35
N VAL A 58 -0.25 -21.20 4.64
CA VAL A 58 0.29 -19.94 5.19
C VAL A 58 1.81 -20.03 5.10
N ARG A 59 2.41 -19.07 4.43
CA ARG A 59 3.86 -18.92 4.39
C ARG A 59 4.22 -17.84 5.41
N PRO A 60 4.83 -18.19 6.56
CA PRO A 60 5.30 -17.19 7.49
C PRO A 60 6.29 -16.26 6.81
N SER A 61 6.13 -14.97 7.04
CA SER A 61 7.06 -13.96 6.53
C SER A 61 7.34 -12.95 7.63
N ASP A 62 8.61 -12.57 7.73
CA ASP A 62 9.08 -11.53 8.62
C ASP A 62 9.76 -10.44 7.78
N GLN A 63 9.59 -9.19 8.18
CA GLN A 63 10.30 -8.06 7.59
C GLN A 63 11.08 -7.33 8.68
N TYR A 64 12.37 -7.16 8.46
CA TYR A 64 13.26 -6.40 9.33
C TYR A 64 13.68 -5.12 8.63
N THR A 65 13.53 -4.00 9.33
CA THR A 65 13.92 -2.70 8.82
C THR A 65 14.89 -2.04 9.80
N ASN A 66 16.01 -1.56 9.28
CA ASN A 66 16.96 -0.74 10.01
C ASN A 66 17.18 0.55 9.23
N GLY A 67 17.26 1.68 9.92
CA GLY A 67 17.44 2.95 9.24
C GLY A 67 18.23 3.95 10.08
N ILE A 68 18.97 4.81 9.39
CA ILE A 68 19.66 5.96 9.96
C ILE A 68 19.13 7.20 9.26
N TYR A 69 18.82 8.24 10.01
CA TYR A 69 18.41 9.51 9.45
C TYR A 69 19.18 10.67 10.06
N LEU A 70 19.36 11.72 9.27
CA LEU A 70 19.86 13.00 9.67
C LEU A 70 18.91 14.09 9.19
N GLN A 71 18.68 15.09 10.03
CA GLN A 71 17.89 16.26 9.68
C GLN A 71 18.51 17.50 10.31
N GLU A 72 18.56 18.58 9.53
CA GLU A 72 19.01 19.90 9.93
C GLU A 72 17.98 20.96 9.54
N GLN A 73 17.74 21.91 10.41
CA GLN A 73 16.91 23.07 10.15
C GLN A 73 17.69 24.34 10.41
N LEU A 74 17.87 25.12 9.36
CA LEU A 74 18.59 26.40 9.40
C LEU A 74 17.57 27.53 9.28
N THR A 75 17.69 28.52 10.16
CA THR A 75 16.86 29.73 10.12
C THR A 75 17.74 30.96 9.96
N TRP A 76 17.48 31.72 8.91
CA TRP A 76 18.18 32.97 8.65
C TRP A 76 17.17 34.07 8.29
N HIS A 77 16.97 35.00 9.21
CA HIS A 77 15.92 36.03 9.11
C HIS A 77 14.53 35.43 8.84
N ARG A 78 14.00 35.66 7.63
CA ARG A 78 12.70 35.16 7.18
C ARG A 78 12.77 33.85 6.40
N LEU A 79 13.97 33.34 6.22
CA LEU A 79 14.20 32.12 5.47
C LEU A 79 14.44 30.95 6.42
N GLN A 80 13.74 29.84 6.18
CA GLN A 80 13.97 28.58 6.87
C GLN A 80 14.27 27.51 5.81
N LEU A 81 15.37 26.80 6.02
CA LEU A 81 15.80 25.68 5.19
C LEU A 81 15.76 24.40 6.02
N LEU A 82 15.04 23.39 5.54
CA LEU A 82 15.03 22.05 6.08
C LEU A 82 15.78 21.12 5.14
N LEU A 83 16.78 20.45 5.63
CA LEU A 83 17.51 19.39 4.93
C LEU A 83 17.35 18.09 5.70
N GLY A 84 17.05 17.01 5.03
CA GLY A 84 16.94 15.70 5.65
C GLY A 84 17.35 14.60 4.69
N ALA A 85 17.88 13.53 5.24
CA ALA A 85 18.17 12.31 4.50
C ALA A 85 18.00 11.11 5.42
N ARG A 86 17.51 10.02 4.86
CA ARG A 86 17.38 8.73 5.52
C ARG A 86 17.88 7.62 4.61
N ILE A 87 18.62 6.70 5.18
CA ILE A 87 19.02 5.44 4.54
C ILE A 87 18.35 4.31 5.31
N GLU A 88 17.69 3.41 4.60
CA GLU A 88 17.05 2.24 5.19
C GLU A 88 17.50 0.97 4.49
N TRP A 89 17.62 -0.09 5.28
CA TRP A 89 17.89 -1.45 4.84
C TRP A 89 16.74 -2.35 5.25
N PHE A 90 16.23 -3.12 4.29
CA PHE A 90 15.13 -4.07 4.50
C PHE A 90 15.64 -5.47 4.27
N THR A 91 15.17 -6.37 5.09
CA THR A 91 15.37 -7.79 4.90
C THR A 91 14.03 -8.48 5.05
N ASP A 92 13.53 -9.01 3.94
CA ASP A 92 12.35 -9.86 3.94
C ASP A 92 12.80 -11.31 4.08
N VAL A 93 12.17 -12.03 5.00
CA VAL A 93 12.39 -13.45 5.24
C VAL A 93 11.10 -14.18 4.98
N VAL A 94 11.10 -15.12 4.06
CA VAL A 94 9.93 -15.95 3.75
C VAL A 94 10.28 -17.41 3.95
N GLN A 95 9.39 -18.12 4.63
CA GLN A 95 9.54 -19.55 4.83
C GLN A 95 8.60 -20.31 3.89
N ASP A 96 9.13 -21.28 3.16
CA ASP A 96 8.32 -22.15 2.32
C ASP A 96 7.59 -23.22 3.14
N ALA A 97 6.75 -24.02 2.47
CA ALA A 97 6.00 -25.10 3.12
C ALA A 97 6.88 -26.22 3.71
N LYS A 98 8.16 -26.27 3.34
CA LYS A 98 9.15 -27.26 3.84
C LYS A 98 10.02 -26.68 4.95
N GLY A 99 9.80 -25.40 5.32
CA GLY A 99 10.58 -24.72 6.34
C GLY A 99 11.86 -24.04 5.84
N ALA A 100 12.17 -24.10 4.54
CA ALA A 100 13.32 -23.41 3.99
C ALA A 100 13.07 -21.90 3.93
N LYS A 101 14.08 -21.11 4.35
CA LYS A 101 14.00 -19.66 4.39
C LYS A 101 14.66 -19.03 3.17
N SER A 102 13.98 -18.07 2.57
CA SER A 102 14.46 -17.21 1.51
C SER A 102 14.62 -15.79 2.04
N TYR A 103 15.69 -15.12 1.67
CA TYR A 103 16.01 -13.76 2.12
C TYR A 103 16.08 -12.82 0.92
N THR A 104 15.41 -11.69 1.02
CA THR A 104 15.50 -10.60 0.04
C THR A 104 15.99 -9.35 0.76
N HIS A 105 17.10 -8.77 0.28
CA HIS A 105 17.70 -7.58 0.85
C HIS A 105 17.49 -6.40 -0.09
N GLN A 106 17.02 -5.29 0.44
CA GLN A 106 16.84 -4.05 -0.28
C GLN A 106 17.34 -2.88 0.55
N HIS A 107 17.62 -1.77 -0.11
CA HIS A 107 17.96 -0.52 0.56
C HIS A 107 17.34 0.66 -0.19
N ALA A 108 17.11 1.75 0.53
CA ALA A 108 16.58 2.96 -0.04
C ALA A 108 17.22 4.20 0.59
N PHE A 109 17.41 5.23 -0.23
CA PHE A 109 17.86 6.56 0.19
C PHE A 109 16.77 7.57 -0.09
N THR A 110 16.30 8.25 0.97
CA THR A 110 15.16 9.18 0.93
C THR A 110 15.59 10.57 1.40
N PRO A 111 16.10 11.40 0.50
CA PRO A 111 16.39 12.81 0.79
C PRO A 111 15.13 13.65 0.81
N ARG A 112 15.17 14.76 1.57
CA ARG A 112 14.14 15.78 1.55
C ARG A 112 14.76 17.17 1.70
N VAL A 113 14.18 18.13 1.00
CA VAL A 113 14.55 19.54 1.09
C VAL A 113 13.25 20.35 1.21
N GLY A 114 13.20 21.24 2.19
CA GLY A 114 12.11 22.20 2.37
C GLY A 114 12.67 23.61 2.49
N LEU A 115 12.05 24.56 1.85
CA LEU A 115 12.35 25.97 1.92
C LEU A 115 11.09 26.72 2.30
N VAL A 116 11.15 27.58 3.31
CA VAL A 116 10.05 28.46 3.71
C VAL A 116 10.57 29.89 3.78
N TYR A 117 9.82 30.82 3.19
CA TYR A 117 10.14 32.22 3.23
C TYR A 117 8.93 33.03 3.72
N GLY A 118 9.13 33.78 4.80
CA GLY A 118 8.13 34.71 5.37
C GLY A 118 8.00 35.98 4.54
N ILE A 119 6.93 36.09 3.74
CA ILE A 119 6.64 37.30 2.96
C ILE A 119 6.14 38.41 3.90
N THR A 120 5.19 38.07 4.77
CA THR A 120 4.67 38.94 5.83
C THR A 120 4.69 38.21 7.17
N PRO A 121 4.40 38.86 8.30
CA PRO A 121 4.26 38.17 9.58
C PRO A 121 3.17 37.07 9.58
N SER A 122 2.18 37.17 8.69
CA SER A 122 1.05 36.24 8.59
C SER A 122 1.07 35.33 7.37
N THR A 123 2.02 35.49 6.45
CA THR A 123 2.04 34.76 5.18
C THR A 123 3.41 34.24 4.84
N ASN A 124 3.49 32.92 4.57
CA ASN A 124 4.68 32.25 4.14
C ASN A 124 4.47 31.62 2.77
N VAL A 125 5.52 31.60 1.96
CA VAL A 125 5.62 30.72 0.78
C VAL A 125 6.60 29.59 1.06
N TYR A 126 6.39 28.45 0.44
CA TYR A 126 7.26 27.32 0.64
C TYR A 126 7.46 26.53 -0.65
N ALA A 127 8.58 25.86 -0.71
CA ALA A 127 8.88 24.87 -1.73
C ALA A 127 9.39 23.60 -1.05
N THR A 128 8.95 22.43 -1.50
CA THR A 128 9.34 21.15 -0.94
C THR A 128 9.70 20.18 -2.04
N TRP A 129 10.78 19.44 -1.82
CA TRP A 129 11.16 18.28 -2.61
C TRP A 129 11.45 17.11 -1.68
N ILE A 130 10.79 15.98 -1.96
CA ILE A 130 10.89 14.78 -1.15
C ILE A 130 11.00 13.57 -2.07
N ARG A 131 11.91 12.68 -1.76
CA ARG A 131 11.87 11.30 -2.26
C ARG A 131 11.40 10.36 -1.17
N GLY A 132 10.52 9.44 -1.55
CA GLY A 132 10.04 8.36 -0.72
C GLY A 132 10.21 7.02 -1.42
N PHE A 133 9.99 5.96 -0.69
CA PHE A 133 9.94 4.62 -1.25
C PHE A 133 8.99 3.76 -0.42
N GLU A 134 8.53 2.68 -1.02
CA GLU A 134 7.71 1.65 -0.39
C GLU A 134 8.23 0.28 -0.82
N PRO A 135 8.60 -0.61 0.11
CA PRO A 135 8.98 -1.98 -0.23
C PRO A 135 7.83 -2.69 -0.95
N GLN A 136 8.17 -3.51 -1.93
CA GLN A 136 7.16 -4.38 -2.56
C GLN A 136 6.64 -5.39 -1.56
N ALA A 137 5.38 -5.81 -1.74
CA ALA A 137 4.77 -6.78 -0.84
C ALA A 137 5.58 -8.09 -0.79
N VAL A 138 5.87 -8.57 0.42
CA VAL A 138 6.66 -9.79 0.65
C VAL A 138 6.05 -10.98 -0.09
N SER A 139 4.72 -11.07 -0.17
CA SER A 139 4.01 -12.11 -0.90
C SER A 139 4.32 -12.13 -2.40
N VAL A 140 4.54 -10.96 -3.00
CA VAL A 140 4.91 -10.83 -4.42
C VAL A 140 6.38 -11.13 -4.62
N GLN A 141 7.23 -10.64 -3.72
CA GLN A 141 8.68 -10.87 -3.76
C GLN A 141 9.05 -12.35 -3.61
N SER A 142 8.27 -13.10 -2.84
CA SER A 142 8.53 -14.51 -2.53
C SER A 142 7.85 -15.50 -3.46
N ASP A 143 6.95 -15.04 -4.33
CA ASP A 143 6.26 -15.91 -5.28
C ASP A 143 7.17 -16.15 -6.50
N PRO A 144 7.66 -17.38 -6.73
CA PRO A 144 8.52 -17.68 -7.89
C PRO A 144 7.81 -17.48 -9.23
N THR A 145 6.46 -17.39 -9.22
CA THR A 145 5.66 -17.16 -10.43
C THR A 145 5.40 -15.69 -10.70
N SER A 146 5.73 -14.82 -9.74
CA SER A 146 5.53 -13.36 -9.89
C SER A 146 6.51 -12.72 -10.88
N GLY A 147 7.71 -13.31 -11.03
CA GLY A 147 8.78 -12.78 -11.88
C GLY A 147 9.77 -11.86 -11.15
N GLY A 148 9.63 -11.75 -9.81
CA GLY A 148 10.57 -11.00 -8.97
C GLY A 148 11.94 -11.68 -8.77
N PRO A 149 12.81 -11.09 -7.96
CA PRO A 149 12.55 -9.93 -7.08
C PRO A 149 12.40 -8.61 -7.84
N PHE A 150 11.64 -7.67 -7.25
CA PHE A 150 11.37 -6.35 -7.81
C PHE A 150 11.97 -5.26 -6.94
N ASP A 151 12.36 -4.15 -7.56
CA ASP A 151 12.79 -2.94 -6.85
C ASP A 151 11.62 -2.31 -6.08
N PRO A 152 11.89 -1.61 -4.97
CA PRO A 152 10.88 -0.86 -4.24
C PRO A 152 10.17 0.18 -5.13
N VAL A 153 8.91 0.47 -4.83
CA VAL A 153 8.23 1.63 -5.38
C VAL A 153 8.98 2.88 -4.93
N GLN A 154 9.29 3.77 -5.86
CA GLN A 154 9.92 5.05 -5.59
C GLN A 154 8.93 6.17 -5.87
N SER A 155 8.87 7.14 -4.96
CA SER A 155 8.07 8.36 -5.15
C SER A 155 8.95 9.60 -5.10
N GLU A 156 8.59 10.61 -5.88
CA GLU A 156 9.22 11.93 -5.90
C GLU A 156 8.12 13.00 -5.93
N LEU A 157 8.09 13.83 -4.89
CA LEU A 157 7.15 14.93 -4.76
C LEU A 157 7.88 16.27 -4.91
N TRP A 158 7.35 17.13 -5.75
CA TRP A 158 7.63 18.56 -5.81
C TRP A 158 6.36 19.31 -5.42
N GLU A 159 6.46 20.23 -4.49
CA GLU A 159 5.36 21.07 -4.07
C GLU A 159 5.82 22.51 -3.88
N LEU A 160 5.02 23.45 -4.36
CA LEU A 160 5.18 24.88 -4.13
C LEU A 160 3.86 25.42 -3.59
N GLY A 161 3.90 26.17 -2.51
CA GLY A 161 2.68 26.69 -1.92
C GLY A 161 2.85 28.00 -1.17
N ALA A 162 1.71 28.52 -0.77
CA ALA A 162 1.60 29.66 0.15
C ALA A 162 0.64 29.29 1.28
N LYS A 163 0.99 29.66 2.51
CA LYS A 163 0.17 29.45 3.70
C LYS A 163 0.13 30.72 4.51
N GLY A 164 -1.04 31.07 5.00
CA GLY A 164 -1.21 32.24 5.83
C GLY A 164 -2.25 32.07 6.93
N ASP A 165 -2.02 32.81 8.03
CA ASP A 165 -2.93 32.92 9.15
C ASP A 165 -3.41 34.37 9.25
N TYR A 166 -4.72 34.57 9.17
CA TYR A 166 -5.37 35.87 9.07
C TYR A 166 -6.40 36.04 10.17
N LEU A 167 -6.85 37.28 10.39
CA LEU A 167 -7.89 37.64 11.36
C LEU A 167 -7.56 37.14 12.79
N ASP A 168 -6.35 37.44 13.26
CA ASP A 168 -5.86 37.00 14.57
C ASP A 168 -5.92 35.46 14.72
N SER A 169 -5.39 34.75 13.71
CA SER A 169 -5.39 33.30 13.62
C SER A 169 -6.75 32.61 13.59
N ARG A 170 -7.81 33.38 13.28
CA ARG A 170 -9.17 32.82 13.11
C ARG A 170 -9.38 32.24 11.71
N LEU A 171 -8.56 32.57 10.75
CA LEU A 171 -8.65 32.12 9.38
C LEU A 171 -7.24 31.63 8.93
N THR A 172 -7.13 30.37 8.59
CA THR A 172 -5.94 29.79 7.92
C THR A 172 -6.28 29.47 6.48
N ALA A 173 -5.44 29.85 5.55
CA ALA A 173 -5.58 29.51 4.14
C ALA A 173 -4.27 28.94 3.60
N THR A 174 -4.38 27.89 2.80
CA THR A 174 -3.26 27.26 2.08
C THR A 174 -3.62 27.12 0.61
N LEU A 175 -2.68 27.44 -0.24
CA LEU A 175 -2.73 27.18 -1.68
C LEU A 175 -1.45 26.43 -2.05
N SER A 176 -1.56 25.30 -2.71
CA SER A 176 -0.41 24.57 -3.23
C SER A 176 -0.60 24.06 -4.64
N VAL A 177 0.51 23.89 -5.33
CA VAL A 177 0.62 23.18 -6.59
C VAL A 177 1.64 22.06 -6.40
N PHE A 178 1.34 20.87 -6.90
CA PHE A 178 2.21 19.72 -6.70
C PHE A 178 2.39 18.88 -7.95
N SER A 179 3.47 18.12 -7.96
CA SER A 179 3.74 17.07 -8.93
C SER A 179 4.33 15.87 -8.19
N LEU A 180 3.56 14.80 -8.12
CA LEU A 180 3.96 13.51 -7.54
C LEU A 180 4.21 12.52 -8.68
N ARG A 181 5.37 11.88 -8.65
CA ARG A 181 5.79 10.85 -9.60
C ARG A 181 6.07 9.56 -8.83
N GLN A 182 5.53 8.44 -9.31
CA GLN A 182 5.80 7.11 -8.76
C GLN A 182 6.38 6.21 -9.85
N ARG A 183 7.31 5.33 -9.46
CA ARG A 183 7.96 4.36 -10.33
C ARG A 183 7.99 2.99 -9.66
N ASN A 184 8.13 1.94 -10.47
CA ASN A 184 8.19 0.54 -10.01
C ASN A 184 6.90 0.04 -9.36
N THR A 185 5.75 0.69 -9.60
CA THR A 185 4.45 0.14 -9.22
C THR A 185 4.21 -1.13 -10.03
N LEU A 186 3.81 -2.22 -9.35
CA LEU A 186 3.61 -3.52 -9.98
C LEU A 186 2.17 -3.70 -10.44
N TYR A 187 2.03 -4.24 -11.64
CA TYR A 187 0.74 -4.63 -12.20
C TYR A 187 0.79 -6.08 -12.65
N ASN A 188 -0.36 -6.75 -12.62
CA ASN A 188 -0.47 -8.08 -13.20
C ASN A 188 -0.31 -7.99 -14.71
N ALA A 189 0.59 -8.80 -15.26
CA ALA A 189 0.90 -8.78 -16.69
C ALA A 189 -0.25 -9.24 -17.59
N GLY A 190 -1.27 -9.90 -17.02
CA GLY A 190 -2.42 -10.41 -17.77
C GLY A 190 -2.07 -11.51 -18.77
N ILE A 191 -0.95 -12.22 -18.57
CA ILE A 191 -0.48 -13.26 -19.49
C ILE A 191 -1.27 -14.55 -19.25
N THR A 192 -1.85 -15.09 -20.32
CA THR A 192 -2.55 -16.39 -20.27
C THR A 192 -1.58 -17.49 -19.86
N GLY A 193 -1.94 -18.22 -18.79
CA GLY A 193 -1.08 -19.27 -18.22
C GLY A 193 -0.13 -18.80 -17.11
N GLU A 194 0.04 -17.48 -16.92
CA GLU A 194 0.85 -16.88 -15.85
C GLU A 194 0.03 -15.92 -14.97
N PRO A 195 -0.96 -16.41 -14.20
CA PRO A 195 -1.92 -15.54 -13.51
C PRO A 195 -1.32 -14.65 -12.42
N ASN A 196 -0.13 -14.99 -11.93
CA ASN A 196 0.54 -14.24 -10.86
C ASN A 196 1.69 -13.36 -11.40
N ARG A 197 1.93 -13.36 -12.71
CA ARG A 197 3.05 -12.60 -13.29
C ARG A 197 2.83 -11.12 -13.10
N MET A 198 3.79 -10.47 -12.42
CA MET A 198 3.81 -9.03 -12.19
C MET A 198 4.86 -8.38 -13.08
N VAL A 199 4.60 -7.16 -13.47
CA VAL A 199 5.53 -6.31 -14.22
C VAL A 199 5.52 -4.90 -13.63
N PRO A 200 6.68 -4.25 -13.51
CA PRO A 200 6.71 -2.85 -13.13
C PRO A 200 6.18 -2.00 -14.28
N ILE A 201 5.23 -1.12 -14.01
CA ILE A 201 4.90 -0.04 -14.94
C ILE A 201 5.94 1.08 -14.80
N GLY A 202 6.17 1.79 -15.91
CA GLY A 202 7.26 2.74 -15.98
C GLY A 202 7.12 3.88 -14.97
N GLU A 203 6.07 4.69 -15.11
CA GLU A 203 5.87 5.89 -14.30
C GLU A 203 4.40 6.26 -14.19
N GLU A 204 3.97 6.58 -12.98
CA GLU A 204 2.69 7.23 -12.71
C GLU A 204 2.94 8.68 -12.31
N LEU A 205 2.15 9.61 -12.86
CA LEU A 205 2.28 11.03 -12.62
C LEU A 205 0.95 11.61 -12.16
N SER A 206 0.95 12.20 -10.95
CA SER A 206 -0.16 13.00 -10.42
C SER A 206 0.26 14.44 -10.28
N ARG A 207 -0.53 15.36 -10.80
CA ARG A 207 -0.31 16.82 -10.69
C ARG A 207 -1.61 17.49 -10.31
N GLY A 208 -1.52 18.49 -9.46
CA GLY A 208 -2.72 19.18 -9.02
C GLY A 208 -2.46 20.54 -8.38
N VAL A 209 -3.58 21.17 -8.09
CA VAL A 209 -3.67 22.39 -7.28
C VAL A 209 -4.60 22.07 -6.12
N GLU A 210 -4.20 22.42 -4.91
CA GLU A 210 -4.98 22.24 -3.70
C GLU A 210 -5.21 23.59 -3.03
N VAL A 211 -6.43 23.79 -2.54
CA VAL A 211 -6.82 24.95 -1.75
C VAL A 211 -7.48 24.45 -0.48
N ASP A 212 -6.95 24.86 0.65
CA ASP A 212 -7.52 24.58 1.96
C ASP A 212 -7.79 25.88 2.69
N VAL A 213 -9.00 26.02 3.23
CA VAL A 213 -9.41 27.19 4.01
C VAL A 213 -10.14 26.71 5.26
N ALA A 214 -9.59 27.02 6.42
CA ALA A 214 -10.16 26.66 7.70
C ALA A 214 -10.28 27.89 8.60
N GLY A 215 -11.40 28.02 9.32
CA GLY A 215 -11.56 29.16 10.21
C GLY A 215 -12.87 29.21 11.00
N LYS A 216 -12.90 30.14 11.95
CA LYS A 216 -14.10 30.47 12.73
C LYS A 216 -14.78 31.70 12.11
N ILE A 217 -15.94 31.51 11.49
CA ILE A 217 -16.67 32.58 10.78
C ILE A 217 -17.44 33.45 11.75
N LEU A 218 -17.89 32.91 12.88
CA LEU A 218 -18.68 33.63 13.87
C LEU A 218 -17.89 33.77 15.18
N PRO A 219 -17.88 34.97 15.80
CA PRO A 219 -17.41 35.12 17.18
C PRO A 219 -18.47 34.49 18.11
N PHE A 220 -18.05 33.49 18.87
CA PHE A 220 -18.82 33.03 20.03
C PHE A 220 -18.26 33.70 21.28
#